data_7e4c376470ba9c5ad96e0ea297a33fc1
#
_entry.id   7e4c376470ba9c5ad96e0ea297a33fc1
#
_cell.length_a   1.000
_cell.length_b   1.000
_cell.length_c   1.000
_cell.angle_alpha   90.00
_cell.angle_beta   90.00
_cell.angle_gamma   90.00
#
_symmetry.space_group_name_H-M   'P 1'
#
loop_
_entity.id
_entity.type
_entity.pdbx_description
1 polymer ?
#
loop_
_entity_poly.entity_id
_entity_poly.type
_entity_poly.pdbx_seq_one_letter_code
_entity_poly.pdbx_strand_id
1 'polypeptide(L)'
;MDIAKRTLTTLEESVLKNDLTDVGEWVTAAIDGKVNNCKKRMIAEWTPKLNADESVESIPANEEKLIEVIVARDDYKNRADRDKE
;
A
#
# COMPACT_ATOMS: atom_id res chain seq x y z
N MET A 1 9.41 -17.35 4.47
CA MET A 1 9.12 -15.92 4.35
C MET A 1 7.90 -15.56 5.17
N ASP A 2 8.08 -14.60 6.03
CA ASP A 2 6.95 -14.10 6.81
C ASP A 2 6.12 -13.15 5.94
N ILE A 3 4.83 -13.39 5.92
CA ILE A 3 3.90 -12.52 5.21
C ILE A 3 3.16 -11.72 6.27
N ALA A 4 3.58 -10.48 6.49
CA ALA A 4 3.07 -9.66 7.57
C ALA A 4 3.33 -10.35 8.91
N LYS A 5 2.33 -10.86 9.59
CA LYS A 5 2.47 -11.53 10.88
C LYS A 5 2.20 -13.04 10.78
N ARG A 6 2.26 -13.58 9.58
CA ARG A 6 1.95 -14.98 9.36
C ARG A 6 3.15 -15.74 8.81
N THR A 7 3.48 -16.86 9.45
CA THR A 7 4.46 -17.82 8.97
C THR A 7 3.70 -19.04 8.47
N LEU A 8 4.01 -19.48 7.26
CA LEU A 8 3.40 -20.67 6.69
C LEU A 8 3.95 -21.94 7.35
N THR A 9 3.06 -22.87 7.67
CA THR A 9 3.48 -24.20 8.12
C THR A 9 4.02 -25.00 6.93
N THR A 10 4.77 -26.07 7.22
CA THR A 10 5.28 -26.96 6.18
C THR A 10 4.15 -27.57 5.35
N LEU A 11 3.03 -27.89 6.00
CA LEU A 11 1.86 -28.44 5.31
C LEU A 11 1.23 -27.41 4.39
N GLU A 12 1.09 -26.16 4.85
CA GLU A 12 0.56 -25.07 4.04
C GLU A 12 1.43 -24.80 2.83
N GLU A 13 2.77 -24.79 2.99
CA GLU A 13 3.68 -24.68 1.86
C GLU A 13 3.49 -25.79 0.84
N SER A 14 3.30 -27.04 1.31
CA SER A 14 3.07 -28.18 0.41
C SER A 14 1.78 -28.01 -0.38
N VAL A 15 0.72 -27.52 0.25
CA VAL A 15 -0.56 -27.26 -0.41
C VAL A 15 -0.38 -26.19 -1.51
N LEU A 16 0.32 -25.10 -1.19
CA LEU A 16 0.57 -24.03 -2.18
C LEU A 16 1.44 -24.53 -3.33
N LYS A 17 2.47 -25.32 -3.04
CA LYS A 17 3.36 -25.87 -4.09
C LYS A 17 2.66 -26.85 -5.01
N ASN A 18 1.55 -27.44 -4.57
CA ASN A 18 0.75 -28.29 -5.43
C ASN A 18 0.18 -27.52 -6.63
N ASP A 19 -0.18 -26.25 -6.44
CA ASP A 19 -0.79 -25.43 -7.48
C ASP A 19 0.17 -24.39 -8.05
N LEU A 20 1.20 -23.99 -7.31
CA LEU A 20 2.07 -22.88 -7.66
C LEU A 20 3.50 -23.38 -7.90
N THR A 21 4.09 -22.95 -9.00
CA THR A 21 5.49 -23.27 -9.32
C THR A 21 6.46 -22.58 -8.36
N ASP A 22 6.18 -21.33 -8.03
CA ASP A 22 6.99 -20.54 -7.11
C ASP A 22 6.07 -19.75 -6.16
N VAL A 23 6.03 -20.21 -4.90
CA VAL A 23 5.20 -19.60 -3.86
C VAL A 23 5.69 -18.20 -3.53
N GLY A 24 7.01 -18.00 -3.44
CA GLY A 24 7.59 -16.68 -3.14
C GLY A 24 7.26 -15.65 -4.21
N GLU A 25 7.34 -16.04 -5.47
CA GLU A 25 6.98 -15.17 -6.59
C GLU A 25 5.49 -14.81 -6.56
N TRP A 26 4.63 -15.79 -6.29
CA TRP A 26 3.20 -15.54 -6.17
C TRP A 26 2.89 -14.54 -5.05
N VAL A 27 3.50 -14.73 -3.88
CA VAL A 27 3.32 -13.84 -2.73
C VAL A 27 3.80 -12.43 -3.06
N THR A 28 4.96 -12.30 -3.69
CA THR A 28 5.50 -11.02 -4.11
C THR A 28 4.54 -10.31 -5.08
N ALA A 29 4.03 -11.03 -6.07
CA ALA A 29 3.08 -10.48 -7.04
C ALA A 29 1.78 -10.04 -6.34
N ALA A 30 1.29 -10.81 -5.37
CA ALA A 30 0.09 -10.46 -4.62
C ALA A 30 0.29 -9.19 -3.79
N ILE A 31 1.45 -9.06 -3.14
CA ILE A 31 1.80 -7.86 -2.37
C ILE A 31 1.91 -6.65 -3.30
N ASP A 32 2.61 -6.79 -4.42
CA ASP A 32 2.77 -5.71 -5.39
C ASP A 32 1.42 -5.22 -5.92
N GLY A 33 0.53 -6.15 -6.23
CA GLY A 33 -0.84 -5.84 -6.65
C GLY A 33 -1.61 -5.07 -5.58
N LYS A 34 -1.50 -5.49 -4.32
CA LYS A 34 -2.17 -4.81 -3.21
C LYS A 34 -1.59 -3.41 -2.97
N VAL A 35 -0.27 -3.28 -2.99
CA VAL A 35 0.39 -1.99 -2.88
C VAL A 35 -0.08 -1.04 -3.98
N ASN A 36 -0.12 -1.52 -5.22
CA ASN A 36 -0.54 -0.71 -6.35
C ASN A 36 -2.00 -0.25 -6.21
N ASN A 37 -2.89 -1.13 -5.79
CA ASN A 37 -4.30 -0.79 -5.58
C ASN A 37 -4.48 0.22 -4.44
N CYS A 38 -3.76 0.04 -3.34
CA CYS A 38 -3.80 0.97 -2.21
C CYS A 38 -3.24 2.34 -2.61
N LYS A 39 -2.16 2.35 -3.39
CA LYS A 39 -1.57 3.57 -3.91
C LYS A 39 -2.56 4.35 -4.77
N LYS A 40 -3.26 3.69 -5.67
CA LYS A 40 -4.26 4.34 -6.53
C LYS A 40 -5.39 4.96 -5.72
N ARG A 41 -5.87 4.26 -4.69
CA ARG A 41 -6.91 4.78 -3.80
C ARG A 41 -6.43 6.01 -3.03
N MET A 42 -5.21 5.96 -2.50
CA MET A 42 -4.60 7.05 -1.77
C MET A 42 -4.49 8.30 -2.64
N ILE A 43 -3.98 8.16 -3.86
CA ILE A 43 -3.84 9.26 -4.80
C ILE A 43 -5.22 9.82 -5.17
N ALA A 44 -6.19 8.97 -5.46
CA ALA A 44 -7.54 9.39 -5.80
C ALA A 44 -8.23 10.14 -4.64
N GLU A 45 -7.96 9.74 -3.41
CA GLU A 45 -8.51 10.40 -2.23
C GLU A 45 -7.86 11.77 -1.97
N TRP A 46 -6.53 11.84 -2.07
CA TRP A 46 -5.78 13.03 -1.67
C TRP A 46 -5.63 14.09 -2.76
N THR A 47 -5.69 13.73 -4.03
CA THR A 47 -5.54 14.71 -5.12
C THR A 47 -6.55 15.86 -5.02
N PRO A 48 -7.86 15.60 -4.81
CA PRO A 48 -8.81 16.70 -4.61
C PRO A 48 -8.52 17.54 -3.38
N LYS A 49 -8.07 16.91 -2.29
CA LYS A 49 -7.72 17.63 -1.05
C LYS A 49 -6.53 18.55 -1.27
N LEU A 50 -5.52 18.10 -2.00
CA LEU A 50 -4.35 18.92 -2.33
C LEU A 50 -4.72 20.06 -3.26
N ASN A 51 -5.60 19.83 -4.23
CA ASN A 51 -6.08 20.89 -5.13
C ASN A 51 -6.86 21.97 -4.39
N ALA A 52 -7.58 21.60 -3.34
CA ALA A 52 -8.36 22.53 -2.54
C ALA A 52 -7.52 23.28 -1.50
N ASP A 53 -6.30 22.83 -1.24
CA ASP A 53 -5.42 23.44 -0.23
C ASP A 53 -4.60 24.55 -0.85
N GLU A 54 -4.88 25.79 -0.47
CA GLU A 54 -4.21 26.97 -1.00
C GLU A 54 -2.72 27.03 -0.65
N SER A 55 -2.28 26.32 0.40
CA SER A 55 -0.88 26.28 0.79
C SER A 55 -0.04 25.36 -0.10
N VAL A 56 -0.68 24.52 -0.91
CA VAL A 56 0.00 23.61 -1.84
C VAL A 56 0.18 24.34 -3.18
N GLU A 57 1.43 24.70 -3.48
CA GLU A 57 1.75 25.45 -4.71
C GLU A 57 1.70 24.56 -5.95
N SER A 58 2.13 23.30 -5.82
CA SER A 58 2.12 22.35 -6.93
C SER A 58 1.98 20.92 -6.41
N ILE A 59 1.36 20.08 -7.22
CA ILE A 59 1.22 18.66 -6.91
C ILE A 59 2.27 17.90 -7.72
N PRO A 60 3.17 17.12 -7.08
CA PRO A 60 4.17 16.35 -7.81
C PRO A 60 3.54 15.40 -8.83
N ALA A 61 4.06 15.36 -10.04
CA ALA A 61 3.62 14.42 -11.06
C ALA A 61 4.13 13.01 -10.80
N ASN A 62 5.26 12.88 -10.08
CA ASN A 62 5.83 11.58 -9.71
C ASN A 62 5.03 11.00 -8.54
N GLU A 63 4.52 9.79 -8.71
CA GLU A 63 3.69 9.14 -7.69
C GLU A 63 4.40 8.94 -6.35
N GLU A 64 5.68 8.57 -6.37
CA GLU A 64 6.45 8.37 -5.15
C GLU A 64 6.59 9.66 -4.36
N LYS A 65 6.91 10.75 -5.05
CA LYS A 65 7.01 12.07 -4.43
C LYS A 65 5.66 12.56 -3.91
N LEU A 66 4.61 12.28 -4.65
CA LEU A 66 3.25 12.62 -4.24
C LEU A 66 2.89 11.90 -2.94
N ILE A 67 3.19 10.61 -2.85
CA ILE A 67 2.94 9.83 -1.64
C ILE A 67 3.77 10.36 -0.47
N GLU A 68 5.04 10.69 -0.70
CA GLU A 68 5.90 11.27 0.34
C GLU A 68 5.32 12.59 0.87
N VAL A 69 4.80 13.44 0.00
CA VAL A 69 4.15 14.69 0.38
C VAL A 69 2.91 14.44 1.22
N ILE A 70 2.09 13.49 0.81
CA ILE A 70 0.86 13.14 1.54
C ILE A 70 1.19 12.62 2.94
N VAL A 71 2.10 11.68 3.04
CA VAL A 71 2.47 11.05 4.32
C VAL A 71 3.10 12.04 5.29
N ALA A 72 3.80 13.06 4.76
CA ALA A 72 4.45 14.08 5.57
C ALA A 72 3.50 15.17 6.07
N ARG A 73 2.25 15.19 5.62
CA ARG A 73 1.27 16.21 6.04
C ARG A 73 0.84 16.00 7.49
N ASP A 74 0.58 17.08 8.18
CA ASP A 74 0.10 17.04 9.57
C ASP A 74 -1.30 16.43 9.69
N ASP A 75 -2.11 16.55 8.64
CA ASP A 75 -3.48 16.03 8.60
C ASP A 75 -3.58 14.60 8.08
N TYR A 76 -2.44 13.99 7.71
CA TYR A 76 -2.43 12.59 7.28
C TYR A 76 -2.51 11.66 8.48
N LYS A 77 -3.38 10.67 8.37
CA LYS A 77 -3.48 9.58 9.35
C LYS A 77 -3.59 8.26 8.62
N ASN A 78 -2.83 7.26 9.05
CA ASN A 78 -2.97 5.92 8.52
C ASN A 78 -4.29 5.29 9.01
N ARG A 79 -4.64 4.13 8.49
CA ARG A 79 -5.91 3.50 8.85
C ARG A 79 -6.02 3.19 10.33
N ALA A 80 -4.95 2.71 10.96
CA ALA A 80 -4.97 2.39 12.38
C ALA A 80 -5.27 3.64 13.22
N ASP A 81 -4.69 4.78 12.87
CA ASP A 81 -4.93 6.04 13.57
C ASP A 81 -6.34 6.56 13.32
N ARG A 82 -6.86 6.43 12.10
CA ARG A 82 -8.24 6.81 11.77
C ARG A 82 -9.26 5.96 12.53
N ASP A 83 -9.00 4.68 12.68
CA ASP A 83 -9.89 3.75 13.37
C ASP A 83 -9.94 4.00 14.87
N LYS A 84 -8.97 4.73 15.43
CA LYS A 84 -8.96 5.11 16.85
C LYS A 84 -9.79 6.35 17.16
N GLU A 85 -10.24 7.07 16.16
CA GLU A 85 -11.02 8.31 16.33
C GLU A 85 -12.49 8.06 16.63
#